data_deabf680c5ed087a5fc959df804a0fdf
#
_entry.id   deabf680c5ed087a5fc959df804a0fdf
#
_cell.length_a   1.000
_cell.length_b   1.000
_cell.length_c   1.000
_cell.angle_alpha   90.00
_cell.angle_beta   90.00
_cell.angle_gamma   90.00
#
_symmetry.space_group_name_H-M   'P 1'
#
loop_
_entity.id
_entity.type
_entity.pdbx_description
1 polymer ?
#
loop_
_entity_poly.entity_id
_entity_poly.type
_entity_poly.pdbx_seq_one_letter_code
_entity_poly.pdbx_strand_id
1 'polypeptide(L)'
;MRLNHRAIAAISCVALLLGACSQKDTPDAAKPAIQEVSVQAVAAQAKGFTVGAVMSANTVYVFFDPQCPHCGHLWQASTPLHRKVKFVWIPVAWINASSLSQGAALLTATNPLELMTEHEALLLAGKGGISAPSGIGSDIEQSIKANTKLLNALGAASVPFIVVKNAVTGQTIAKDGAQTTAALAEMIGVDPS
;
A
#
# COMPACT_ATOMS: atom_id res chain seq x y z
N MET A 1 -93.69 8.26 6.07
CA MET A 1 -94.25 7.96 7.41
C MET A 1 -93.04 7.70 8.36
N ARG A 2 -92.79 8.66 9.23
CA ARG A 2 -92.34 8.52 10.64
C ARG A 2 -91.24 7.53 10.92
N LEU A 3 -90.23 7.72 11.75
CA LEU A 3 -89.89 8.74 12.76
C LEU A 3 -88.55 8.27 13.36
N ASN A 4 -87.66 9.22 13.58
CA ASN A 4 -86.71 9.33 14.69
C ASN A 4 -86.24 8.08 15.46
N HIS A 5 -84.99 7.97 15.78
CA HIS A 5 -84.48 8.40 17.11
C HIS A 5 -82.95 8.37 17.17
N ARG A 6 -82.50 9.43 17.77
CA ARG A 6 -81.19 9.74 18.28
C ARG A 6 -80.73 8.72 19.34
N ALA A 7 -79.48 8.38 19.36
CA ALA A 7 -78.77 8.16 20.62
C ALA A 7 -77.28 8.40 20.45
N ILE A 8 -76.84 9.29 21.27
CA ILE A 8 -75.45 9.71 21.52
C ILE A 8 -74.84 8.71 22.48
N ALA A 9 -73.59 8.26 22.26
CA ALA A 9 -72.73 7.81 23.35
C ALA A 9 -71.24 7.82 22.87
N ALA A 10 -70.57 8.77 23.37
CA ALA A 10 -69.41 8.73 24.23
C ALA A 10 -68.08 8.19 23.59
N ILE A 11 -67.23 9.15 23.40
CA ILE A 11 -65.84 9.17 23.17
C ILE A 11 -65.07 8.43 24.28
N SER A 12 -64.15 7.55 23.91
CA SER A 12 -63.03 7.18 24.75
C SER A 12 -61.76 7.22 23.92
N CYS A 13 -61.03 8.33 24.04
CA CYS A 13 -59.67 8.48 23.57
C CYS A 13 -58.72 7.63 24.44
N VAL A 14 -58.19 6.58 23.89
CA VAL A 14 -56.98 5.91 24.43
C VAL A 14 -55.78 6.38 23.61
N ALA A 15 -55.05 7.31 24.18
CA ALA A 15 -53.77 7.75 23.66
C ALA A 15 -52.73 6.67 23.93
N LEU A 16 -52.37 5.90 22.90
CA LEU A 16 -51.21 5.03 22.90
C LEU A 16 -49.95 5.87 22.59
N LEU A 17 -49.21 6.18 23.64
CA LEU A 17 -47.87 6.73 23.55
C LEU A 17 -46.92 5.63 23.00
N LEU A 18 -46.70 5.60 21.69
CA LEU A 18 -45.61 4.86 21.07
C LEU A 18 -44.32 5.63 21.32
N GLY A 19 -43.57 5.16 22.32
CA GLY A 19 -42.19 5.58 22.54
C GLY A 19 -41.34 5.20 21.31
N ALA A 20 -41.00 6.19 20.49
CA ALA A 20 -39.98 6.05 19.46
C ALA A 20 -38.63 5.93 20.17
N CYS A 21 -38.10 4.70 20.29
CA CYS A 21 -36.70 4.46 20.55
C CYS A 21 -35.93 4.95 19.33
N SER A 22 -35.37 6.14 19.44
CA SER A 22 -34.37 6.66 18.52
C SER A 22 -33.12 5.79 18.67
N GLN A 23 -32.96 4.78 17.81
CA GLN A 23 -31.69 4.11 17.63
C GLN A 23 -30.74 5.18 17.10
N LYS A 24 -29.76 5.54 17.93
CA LYS A 24 -28.59 6.27 17.51
C LYS A 24 -27.83 5.31 16.60
N ASP A 25 -27.96 5.49 15.29
CA ASP A 25 -27.09 4.87 14.32
C ASP A 25 -25.66 5.37 14.60
N THR A 26 -24.90 4.54 15.29
CA THR A 26 -23.45 4.71 15.36
C THR A 26 -22.96 4.59 13.92
N PRO A 27 -22.20 5.56 13.38
CA PRO A 27 -21.63 5.39 12.05
C PRO A 27 -20.76 4.14 12.08
N ASP A 28 -21.21 3.10 11.39
CA ASP A 28 -20.38 1.93 11.09
C ASP A 28 -19.10 2.48 10.46
N ALA A 29 -17.96 2.22 11.11
CA ALA A 29 -16.66 2.65 10.60
C ALA A 29 -16.50 1.98 9.24
N ALA A 30 -16.80 2.69 8.17
CA ALA A 30 -16.74 2.20 6.82
C ALA A 30 -15.35 1.58 6.61
N LYS A 31 -15.33 0.27 6.37
CA LYS A 31 -14.14 -0.45 5.96
C LYS A 31 -13.51 0.35 4.81
N PRO A 32 -12.21 0.73 4.90
CA PRO A 32 -11.61 1.56 3.88
C PRO A 32 -11.83 0.89 2.51
N ALA A 33 -12.43 1.62 1.59
CA ALA A 33 -12.61 1.14 0.23
C ALA A 33 -11.24 0.86 -0.37
N ILE A 34 -11.05 -0.34 -0.95
CA ILE A 34 -9.83 -0.69 -1.65
C ILE A 34 -9.71 0.26 -2.85
N GLN A 35 -8.59 0.99 -2.91
CA GLN A 35 -8.32 1.90 -4.01
C GLN A 35 -7.96 1.09 -5.26
N GLU A 36 -8.49 1.47 -6.41
CA GLU A 36 -8.07 0.88 -7.68
C GLU A 36 -6.56 1.08 -7.88
N VAL A 37 -5.85 -0.02 -8.16
CA VAL A 37 -4.40 0.02 -8.35
C VAL A 37 -4.09 0.68 -9.69
N SER A 38 -3.44 1.83 -9.65
CA SER A 38 -2.94 2.50 -10.84
C SER A 38 -1.51 2.98 -10.65
N VAL A 39 -0.69 2.84 -11.70
CA VAL A 39 0.69 3.33 -11.72
C VAL A 39 0.75 4.83 -11.47
N GLN A 40 -0.20 5.60 -12.01
CA GLN A 40 -0.28 7.04 -11.84
C GLN A 40 -0.59 7.43 -10.39
N ALA A 41 -1.50 6.72 -9.74
CA ALA A 41 -1.84 6.98 -8.34
C ALA A 41 -0.65 6.68 -7.42
N VAL A 42 0.07 5.57 -7.66
CA VAL A 42 1.29 5.24 -6.91
C VAL A 42 2.37 6.28 -7.14
N ALA A 43 2.63 6.68 -8.39
CA ALA A 43 3.61 7.70 -8.75
C ALA A 43 3.35 9.05 -8.08
N ALA A 44 2.09 9.44 -7.93
CA ALA A 44 1.71 10.72 -7.35
C ALA A 44 1.78 10.75 -5.82
N GLN A 45 1.54 9.63 -5.16
CA GLN A 45 1.34 9.55 -3.71
C GLN A 45 2.54 8.97 -2.96
N ALA A 46 3.24 7.99 -3.55
CA ALA A 46 4.33 7.31 -2.87
C ALA A 46 5.64 8.10 -2.89
N LYS A 47 6.43 7.93 -1.85
CA LYS A 47 7.80 8.43 -1.74
C LYS A 47 8.76 7.27 -1.71
N GLY A 48 9.63 7.19 -2.71
CA GLY A 48 10.61 6.13 -2.85
C GLY A 48 11.92 6.65 -3.43
N PHE A 49 12.94 5.81 -3.43
CA PHE A 49 14.20 6.06 -4.12
C PHE A 49 14.25 5.29 -5.44
N THR A 50 14.98 5.82 -6.39
CA THR A 50 15.06 5.26 -7.75
C THR A 50 16.39 4.57 -7.97
N VAL A 51 16.35 3.37 -8.58
CA VAL A 51 17.52 2.65 -9.07
C VAL A 51 17.27 2.16 -10.49
N GLY A 52 18.37 1.82 -11.17
CA GLY A 52 18.32 1.27 -12.52
C GLY A 52 18.32 2.36 -13.61
N ALA A 53 17.68 2.09 -14.73
CA ALA A 53 17.64 2.97 -15.90
C ALA A 53 16.69 4.15 -15.66
N VAL A 54 17.15 5.20 -15.01
CA VAL A 54 16.35 6.36 -14.56
C VAL A 54 15.54 7.00 -15.70
N MET A 55 16.07 7.00 -16.92
CA MET A 55 15.43 7.55 -18.11
C MET A 55 14.49 6.55 -18.82
N SER A 56 14.37 5.34 -18.34
CA SER A 56 13.47 4.34 -18.93
C SER A 56 12.01 4.74 -18.79
N ALA A 57 11.23 4.54 -19.85
CA ALA A 57 9.78 4.64 -19.80
C ALA A 57 9.15 3.52 -18.95
N ASN A 58 9.84 2.37 -18.85
CA ASN A 58 9.38 1.23 -18.06
C ASN A 58 9.71 1.45 -16.59
N THR A 59 8.71 1.84 -15.82
CA THR A 59 8.85 2.08 -14.38
C THR A 59 8.12 1.02 -13.58
N VAL A 60 8.83 0.43 -12.62
CA VAL A 60 8.28 -0.53 -11.65
C VAL A 60 8.29 0.12 -10.28
N TYR A 61 7.18 0.07 -9.59
CA TYR A 61 7.04 0.53 -8.20
C TYR A 61 7.01 -0.68 -7.29
N VAL A 62 7.88 -0.69 -6.27
CA VAL A 62 8.00 -1.80 -5.32
C VAL A 62 7.82 -1.25 -3.91
N PHE A 63 6.72 -1.59 -3.27
CA PHE A 63 6.58 -1.38 -1.83
C PHE A 63 7.31 -2.51 -1.12
N PHE A 64 8.21 -2.15 -0.22
CA PHE A 64 9.03 -3.11 0.51
C PHE A 64 9.16 -2.71 1.98
N ASP A 65 9.25 -3.71 2.84
CA ASP A 65 9.64 -3.48 4.23
C ASP A 65 11.11 -3.87 4.40
N PRO A 66 11.95 -3.02 4.98
CA PRO A 66 13.37 -3.31 5.20
C PRO A 66 13.67 -4.57 6.02
N GLN A 67 12.70 -5.08 6.74
CA GLN A 67 12.84 -6.31 7.54
C GLN A 67 12.23 -7.55 6.86
N CYS A 68 11.91 -7.45 5.56
CA CYS A 68 11.30 -8.54 4.79
C CYS A 68 12.33 -9.30 3.94
N PRO A 69 12.69 -10.55 4.26
CA PRO A 69 13.63 -11.33 3.44
C PRO A 69 13.19 -11.54 1.99
N HIS A 70 11.86 -11.63 1.76
CA HIS A 70 11.32 -11.74 0.39
C HIS A 70 11.57 -10.48 -0.44
N CYS A 71 11.67 -9.31 0.21
CA CYS A 71 12.07 -8.07 -0.48
C CYS A 71 13.52 -8.14 -0.93
N GLY A 72 14.41 -8.73 -0.12
CA GLY A 72 15.79 -8.99 -0.51
C GLY A 72 15.91 -9.93 -1.71
N HIS A 73 15.11 -10.99 -1.76
CA HIS A 73 15.08 -11.87 -2.92
C HIS A 73 14.60 -11.14 -4.19
N LEU A 74 13.58 -10.28 -4.07
CA LEU A 74 13.14 -9.45 -5.20
C LEU A 74 14.20 -8.43 -5.61
N TRP A 75 14.94 -7.85 -4.65
CA TRP A 75 16.06 -6.96 -4.95
C TRP A 75 17.09 -7.67 -5.85
N GLN A 76 17.52 -8.86 -5.45
CA GLN A 76 18.46 -9.67 -6.24
C GLN A 76 17.90 -10.00 -7.63
N ALA A 77 16.63 -10.40 -7.71
CA ALA A 77 15.98 -10.73 -8.97
C ALA A 77 15.81 -9.52 -9.91
N SER A 78 15.70 -8.30 -9.37
CA SER A 78 15.57 -7.07 -10.15
C SER A 78 16.89 -6.58 -10.75
N THR A 79 18.04 -6.91 -10.13
CA THR A 79 19.37 -6.39 -10.49
C THR A 79 19.72 -6.59 -11.98
N PRO A 80 19.50 -7.75 -12.63
CA PRO A 80 19.77 -7.91 -14.05
C PRO A 80 18.99 -6.95 -14.95
N LEU A 81 17.84 -6.48 -14.50
CA LEU A 81 16.94 -5.59 -15.25
C LEU A 81 17.28 -4.10 -15.08
N HIS A 82 18.19 -3.73 -14.17
CA HIS A 82 18.51 -2.33 -13.87
C HIS A 82 19.04 -1.54 -15.06
N ARG A 83 19.60 -2.20 -16.09
CA ARG A 83 20.06 -1.52 -17.32
C ARG A 83 18.91 -1.10 -18.26
N LYS A 84 17.73 -1.71 -18.10
CA LYS A 84 16.57 -1.53 -19.00
C LYS A 84 15.39 -0.87 -18.33
N VAL A 85 15.26 -1.01 -17.01
CA VAL A 85 14.07 -0.70 -16.24
C VAL A 85 14.41 0.27 -15.12
N LYS A 86 13.54 1.23 -14.88
CA LYS A 86 13.56 2.10 -13.72
C LYS A 86 12.75 1.46 -12.59
N PHE A 87 13.38 1.24 -11.45
CA PHE A 87 12.71 0.78 -10.24
C PHE A 87 12.59 1.92 -9.24
N VAL A 88 11.40 2.10 -8.68
CA VAL A 88 11.12 3.00 -7.55
C VAL A 88 10.81 2.13 -6.35
N TRP A 89 11.75 2.06 -5.40
CA TRP A 89 11.62 1.30 -4.17
C TRP A 89 11.02 2.19 -3.08
N ILE A 90 9.88 1.79 -2.55
CA ILE A 90 9.01 2.57 -1.67
C ILE A 90 9.01 1.89 -0.30
N PRO A 91 9.78 2.43 0.68
CA PRO A 91 9.83 1.83 2.00
C PRO A 91 8.51 1.99 2.75
N VAL A 92 8.11 0.92 3.42
CA VAL A 92 7.00 0.88 4.37
C VAL A 92 7.49 0.39 5.74
N ALA A 93 6.73 0.63 6.79
CA ALA A 93 7.02 0.13 8.13
C ALA A 93 5.87 -0.76 8.59
N TRP A 94 5.98 -2.05 8.30
CA TRP A 94 4.92 -3.03 8.49
C TRP A 94 5.31 -4.18 9.44
N ILE A 95 6.59 -4.58 9.43
CA ILE A 95 7.02 -5.82 10.10
C ILE A 95 7.42 -5.60 11.55
N ASN A 96 8.36 -4.65 11.80
CA ASN A 96 8.85 -4.41 13.15
C ASN A 96 9.37 -2.97 13.37
N ALA A 97 9.87 -2.70 14.58
CA ALA A 97 10.33 -1.38 14.96
C ALA A 97 11.53 -0.85 14.15
N SER A 98 12.38 -1.75 13.58
CA SER A 98 13.53 -1.36 12.75
C SER A 98 13.13 -0.94 11.35
N SER A 99 11.96 -1.37 10.87
CA SER A 99 11.48 -1.08 9.52
C SER A 99 11.45 0.42 9.23
N LEU A 100 10.99 1.22 10.18
CA LEU A 100 10.89 2.67 10.00
C LEU A 100 12.27 3.35 9.89
N SER A 101 13.20 3.06 10.80
CA SER A 101 14.53 3.68 10.82
C SER A 101 15.38 3.27 9.63
N GLN A 102 15.35 1.99 9.27
CA GLN A 102 16.06 1.48 8.09
C GLN A 102 15.45 2.00 6.79
N GLY A 103 14.11 2.05 6.70
CA GLY A 103 13.43 2.66 5.56
C GLY A 103 13.77 4.14 5.39
N ALA A 104 13.89 4.88 6.49
CA ALA A 104 14.31 6.28 6.47
C ALA A 104 15.76 6.43 5.98
N ALA A 105 16.68 5.59 6.45
CA ALA A 105 18.07 5.60 5.99
C ALA A 105 18.19 5.32 4.48
N LEU A 106 17.45 4.34 3.98
CA LEU A 106 17.41 3.99 2.56
C LEU A 106 16.79 5.11 1.71
N LEU A 107 15.68 5.72 2.18
CA LEU A 107 14.99 6.79 1.46
C LEU A 107 15.83 8.06 1.34
N THR A 108 16.69 8.33 2.31
CA THR A 108 17.53 9.54 2.35
C THR A 108 18.97 9.31 1.93
N ALA A 109 19.31 8.08 1.48
CA ALA A 109 20.66 7.73 1.08
C ALA A 109 21.13 8.56 -0.13
N THR A 110 22.37 9.02 -0.08
CA THR A 110 23.02 9.66 -1.24
C THR A 110 23.27 8.66 -2.36
N ASN A 111 23.60 7.41 -2.01
CA ASN A 111 23.74 6.29 -2.95
C ASN A 111 22.80 5.14 -2.54
N PRO A 112 21.50 5.22 -2.93
CA PRO A 112 20.52 4.23 -2.50
C PRO A 112 20.77 2.83 -3.09
N LEU A 113 21.39 2.73 -4.26
CA LEU A 113 21.73 1.43 -4.86
C LEU A 113 22.73 0.66 -4.00
N GLU A 114 23.78 1.32 -3.54
CA GLU A 114 24.81 0.71 -2.71
C GLU A 114 24.25 0.33 -1.34
N LEU A 115 23.59 1.30 -0.67
CA LEU A 115 23.06 1.08 0.67
C LEU A 115 21.99 -0.02 0.71
N MET A 116 21.11 -0.08 -0.30
CA MET A 116 20.10 -1.14 -0.41
C MET A 116 20.75 -2.50 -0.68
N THR A 117 21.81 -2.55 -1.51
CA THR A 117 22.56 -3.78 -1.76
C THR A 117 23.20 -4.32 -0.48
N GLU A 118 23.85 -3.45 0.31
CA GLU A 118 24.39 -3.80 1.62
C GLU A 118 23.30 -4.25 2.59
N HIS A 119 22.22 -3.48 2.66
CA HIS A 119 21.09 -3.77 3.55
C HIS A 119 20.53 -5.17 3.30
N GLU A 120 20.23 -5.50 2.05
CA GLU A 120 19.61 -6.78 1.71
C GLU A 120 20.59 -7.94 1.87
N ALA A 121 21.88 -7.72 1.62
CA ALA A 121 22.91 -8.73 1.90
C ALA A 121 23.00 -9.05 3.40
N LEU A 122 22.96 -8.04 4.26
CA LEU A 122 22.97 -8.22 5.70
C LEU A 122 21.67 -8.88 6.21
N LEU A 123 20.52 -8.48 5.66
CA LEU A 123 19.22 -9.04 6.02
C LEU A 123 19.16 -10.54 5.67
N LEU A 124 19.51 -10.91 4.44
CA LEU A 124 19.50 -12.29 3.98
C LEU A 124 20.54 -13.17 4.69
N ALA A 125 21.62 -12.55 5.21
CA ALA A 125 22.58 -13.24 6.09
C ALA A 125 22.10 -13.38 7.54
N GLY A 126 20.88 -12.99 7.86
CA GLY A 126 20.31 -13.05 9.23
C GLY A 126 20.87 -12.01 10.19
N LYS A 127 21.53 -10.95 9.68
CA LYS A 127 22.12 -9.87 10.49
C LYS A 127 21.18 -8.68 10.72
N GLY A 128 19.91 -8.76 10.25
CA GLY A 128 18.90 -7.76 10.50
C GLY A 128 18.99 -6.47 9.64
N GLY A 129 19.80 -6.48 8.57
CA GLY A 129 19.99 -5.32 7.70
C GLY A 129 21.01 -4.31 8.23
N ILE A 130 21.01 -3.10 7.65
CA ILE A 130 21.90 -2.01 8.05
C ILE A 130 21.56 -1.47 9.47
N SER A 131 22.59 -0.93 10.13
CA SER A 131 22.34 -0.10 11.32
C SER A 131 21.81 1.26 10.90
N ALA A 132 20.75 1.72 11.53
CA ALA A 132 20.11 2.99 11.20
C ALA A 132 19.93 3.85 12.47
N PRO A 133 20.08 5.18 12.38
CA PRO A 133 19.90 6.06 13.51
C PRO A 133 18.43 6.07 13.97
N SER A 134 18.21 6.24 15.27
CA SER A 134 16.87 6.37 15.84
C SER A 134 16.24 7.75 15.62
N GLY A 135 17.04 8.78 15.36
CA GLY A 135 16.57 10.12 15.06
C GLY A 135 16.17 10.26 13.60
N ILE A 136 14.88 10.13 13.32
CA ILE A 136 14.32 10.28 11.98
C ILE A 136 13.67 11.67 11.88
N GLY A 137 13.95 12.40 10.80
CA GLY A 137 13.24 13.66 10.51
C GLY A 137 11.74 13.42 10.34
N SER A 138 10.92 14.31 10.90
CA SER A 138 9.47 14.19 10.92
C SER A 138 8.86 13.97 9.52
N ASP A 139 9.41 14.64 8.51
CA ASP A 139 8.92 14.57 7.12
C ASP A 139 9.15 13.19 6.49
N ILE A 140 10.30 12.58 6.81
CA ILE A 140 10.65 11.23 6.34
C ILE A 140 9.79 10.18 7.04
N GLU A 141 9.61 10.33 8.34
CA GLU A 141 8.71 9.47 9.11
C GLU A 141 7.28 9.52 8.56
N GLN A 142 6.76 10.74 8.30
CA GLN A 142 5.43 10.93 7.72
C GLN A 142 5.34 10.32 6.31
N SER A 143 6.39 10.44 5.50
CA SER A 143 6.45 9.85 4.16
C SER A 143 6.33 8.33 4.21
N ILE A 144 7.06 7.66 5.11
CA ILE A 144 7.00 6.18 5.25
C ILE A 144 5.64 5.75 5.81
N LYS A 145 5.08 6.48 6.77
CA LYS A 145 3.72 6.22 7.27
C LYS A 145 2.66 6.39 6.17
N ALA A 146 2.82 7.41 5.31
CA ALA A 146 1.94 7.61 4.16
C ALA A 146 2.07 6.47 3.13
N ASN A 147 3.29 6.01 2.84
CA ASN A 147 3.53 4.84 2.01
C ASN A 147 2.84 3.59 2.57
N THR A 148 2.96 3.35 3.88
CA THR A 148 2.33 2.21 4.55
C THR A 148 0.80 2.29 4.46
N LYS A 149 0.24 3.48 4.64
CA LYS A 149 -1.20 3.71 4.48
C LYS A 149 -1.66 3.48 3.03
N LEU A 150 -0.87 3.95 2.06
CA LEU A 150 -1.15 3.73 0.64
C LEU A 150 -1.13 2.24 0.29
N LEU A 151 -0.10 1.50 0.73
CA LEU A 151 -0.01 0.05 0.54
C LEU A 151 -1.27 -0.67 1.03
N ASN A 152 -1.74 -0.33 2.24
CA ASN A 152 -2.97 -0.90 2.81
C ASN A 152 -4.21 -0.53 1.99
N ALA A 153 -4.30 0.71 1.49
CA ALA A 153 -5.41 1.16 0.65
C ALA A 153 -5.44 0.48 -0.72
N LEU A 154 -4.28 0.07 -1.25
CA LEU A 154 -4.17 -0.72 -2.47
C LEU A 154 -4.56 -2.20 -2.27
N GLY A 155 -4.84 -2.63 -1.04
CA GLY A 155 -5.27 -3.98 -0.73
C GLY A 155 -4.15 -5.02 -0.77
N ALA A 156 -2.89 -4.60 -0.66
CA ALA A 156 -1.75 -5.52 -0.62
C ALA A 156 -1.88 -6.50 0.56
N ALA A 157 -1.65 -7.78 0.29
CA ALA A 157 -1.69 -8.85 1.30
C ALA A 157 -0.30 -9.14 1.88
N SER A 158 0.76 -8.77 1.17
CA SER A 158 2.16 -8.99 1.61
C SER A 158 3.12 -7.98 0.97
N VAL A 159 4.35 -7.96 1.49
CA VAL A 159 5.48 -7.30 0.85
C VAL A 159 6.50 -8.36 0.39
N PRO A 160 7.22 -8.11 -0.72
CA PRO A 160 7.11 -6.94 -1.59
C PRO A 160 5.76 -6.89 -2.33
N PHE A 161 5.25 -5.68 -2.59
CA PHE A 161 4.10 -5.47 -3.46
C PHE A 161 4.55 -4.67 -4.68
N ILE A 162 4.30 -5.21 -5.86
CA ILE A 162 4.83 -4.69 -7.12
C ILE A 162 3.68 -4.09 -7.92
N VAL A 163 3.87 -2.88 -8.44
CA VAL A 163 2.94 -2.23 -9.36
C VAL A 163 3.69 -1.79 -10.60
N VAL A 164 3.24 -2.22 -11.77
CA VAL A 164 3.87 -1.91 -13.05
C VAL A 164 2.83 -1.78 -14.15
N LYS A 165 3.11 -0.95 -15.15
CA LYS A 165 2.40 -0.96 -16.43
C LYS A 165 3.18 -1.82 -17.41
N ASN A 166 2.59 -2.91 -17.89
CA ASN A 166 3.22 -3.77 -18.88
C ASN A 166 3.43 -3.01 -20.21
N ALA A 167 4.66 -3.00 -20.68
CA ALA A 167 5.06 -2.22 -21.86
C ALA A 167 4.42 -2.69 -23.17
N VAL A 168 4.05 -3.97 -23.24
CA VAL A 168 3.45 -4.57 -24.45
C VAL A 168 1.94 -4.42 -24.45
N THR A 169 1.29 -4.76 -23.32
CA THR A 169 -0.20 -4.79 -23.24
C THR A 169 -0.79 -3.46 -22.78
N GLY A 170 0.01 -2.60 -22.15
CA GLY A 170 -0.45 -1.35 -21.55
C GLY A 170 -1.26 -1.53 -20.26
N GLN A 171 -1.47 -2.76 -19.79
CA GLN A 171 -2.23 -3.07 -18.59
C GLN A 171 -1.42 -2.77 -17.33
N THR A 172 -2.09 -2.28 -16.30
CA THR A 172 -1.51 -2.19 -14.95
C THR A 172 -1.59 -3.56 -14.29
N ILE A 173 -0.45 -4.04 -13.80
CA ILE A 173 -0.32 -5.30 -13.08
C ILE A 173 0.11 -4.98 -11.65
N ALA A 174 -0.59 -5.55 -10.68
CA ALA A 174 -0.22 -5.52 -9.27
C ALA A 174 0.00 -6.95 -8.79
N LYS A 175 1.08 -7.18 -8.02
CA LYS A 175 1.45 -8.53 -7.58
C LYS A 175 2.09 -8.50 -6.21
N ASP A 176 1.59 -9.34 -5.32
CA ASP A 176 2.21 -9.64 -4.02
C ASP A 176 3.35 -10.64 -4.16
N GLY A 177 4.35 -10.50 -3.29
CA GLY A 177 5.46 -11.44 -3.12
C GLY A 177 6.60 -11.26 -4.13
N ALA A 178 7.72 -11.89 -3.79
CA ALA A 178 8.90 -11.88 -4.63
C ALA A 178 8.66 -12.62 -5.96
N GLN A 179 9.25 -12.09 -7.02
CA GLN A 179 9.21 -12.67 -8.36
C GLN A 179 10.63 -13.05 -8.79
N THR A 180 10.75 -14.05 -9.66
CA THR A 180 12.02 -14.34 -10.36
C THR A 180 12.30 -13.24 -11.39
N THR A 181 13.56 -13.12 -11.85
CA THR A 181 13.94 -12.18 -12.92
C THR A 181 13.08 -12.38 -14.17
N ALA A 182 12.85 -13.63 -14.58
CA ALA A 182 12.03 -13.94 -15.75
C ALA A 182 10.57 -13.52 -15.57
N ALA A 183 9.94 -13.85 -14.42
CA ALA A 183 8.58 -13.46 -14.12
C ALA A 183 8.43 -11.93 -14.01
N LEU A 184 9.41 -11.25 -13.43
CA LEU A 184 9.45 -9.79 -13.33
C LEU A 184 9.58 -9.15 -14.72
N ALA A 185 10.45 -9.67 -15.59
CA ALA A 185 10.59 -9.20 -16.96
C ALA A 185 9.30 -9.39 -17.78
N GLU A 186 8.62 -10.53 -17.63
CA GLU A 186 7.33 -10.79 -18.24
C GLU A 186 6.25 -9.79 -17.75
N MET A 187 6.17 -9.55 -16.43
CA MET A 187 5.25 -8.55 -15.87
C MET A 187 5.48 -7.16 -16.45
N ILE A 188 6.74 -6.80 -16.67
CA ILE A 188 7.13 -5.49 -17.21
C ILE A 188 6.89 -5.43 -18.74
N GLY A 189 6.96 -6.56 -19.41
CA GLY A 189 6.92 -6.66 -20.87
C GLY A 189 8.25 -6.33 -21.52
N VAL A 190 9.38 -6.76 -20.90
CA VAL A 190 10.75 -6.58 -21.40
C VAL A 190 11.48 -7.92 -21.48
N ASP A 191 12.56 -7.96 -22.28
CA ASP A 191 13.43 -9.11 -22.36
C ASP A 191 14.27 -9.22 -21.06
N PRO A 192 14.35 -10.40 -20.43
CA PRO A 192 15.12 -10.60 -19.20
C PRO A 192 16.65 -10.60 -19.40
N SER A 193 17.17 -10.74 -20.64
CA SER A 193 18.60 -10.78 -20.99
C SER A 193 19.23 -9.40 -21.18
#